data_abd04d4c61035f1abbc29ddb40123086
#
_entry.id   abd04d4c61035f1abbc29ddb40123086
#
_cell.length_a   1.000
_cell.length_b   1.000
_cell.length_c   1.000
_cell.angle_alpha   90.00
_cell.angle_beta   90.00
_cell.angle_gamma   90.00
#
_symmetry.space_group_name_H-M   'P 1'
#
loop_
_entity.id
_entity.type
_entity.pdbx_description
1 polymer ?
#
loop_
_entity_poly.entity_id
_entity_poly.type
_entity_poly.pdbx_seq_one_letter_code
_entity_poly.pdbx_strand_id
1 'polypeptide(L)'
;MTASHDLADKTLVIFDWDGTLMDSIGLIVESMHIAGEAHGFQTTDKAVKGIIGLSLMNGIDILYPQASDPQKLAIQQSYADYYIANSHRTPFFASIEGMLQTLQNNGKNLAVATGKKRKGLDRVLDASQSHDYFITTRCADEAGSKPDPQMLSDILTHTQQQVSDAVFIGDSIYDIQMATQLGMTSIAVNYGTASKAELAAQNPTYQVDTPQALVDLLCG
;
A
#
# COMPACT_ATOMS: atom_id res chain seq x y z
N MET A 1 -1.91 -2.04 -28.73
CA MET A 1 -0.71 -2.89 -28.52
C MET A 1 0.56 -2.05 -28.25
N THR A 2 0.46 -0.98 -27.45
CA THR A 2 1.60 -0.09 -27.11
C THR A 2 1.89 -0.02 -25.62
N ALA A 3 1.10 -0.70 -24.79
CA ALA A 3 1.20 -0.58 -23.32
C ALA A 3 2.34 -1.42 -22.71
N SER A 4 2.73 -2.57 -23.30
CA SER A 4 3.73 -3.45 -22.67
C SER A 4 5.18 -2.94 -22.82
N HIS A 5 5.50 -2.22 -23.89
CA HIS A 5 6.86 -1.70 -24.08
C HIS A 5 7.25 -0.64 -23.04
N ASP A 6 6.30 0.19 -22.61
CA ASP A 6 6.57 1.24 -21.61
C ASP A 6 6.87 0.66 -20.20
N LEU A 7 6.30 -0.50 -19.82
CA LEU A 7 6.59 -1.16 -18.54
C LEU A 7 7.86 -2.02 -18.58
N ALA A 8 8.20 -2.61 -19.72
CA ALA A 8 9.43 -3.38 -19.88
C ALA A 8 10.69 -2.54 -19.62
N ASP A 9 10.65 -1.25 -19.96
CA ASP A 9 11.77 -0.31 -19.80
C ASP A 9 11.89 0.20 -18.34
N LYS A 10 10.87 0.00 -17.47
CA LYS A 10 10.94 0.42 -16.06
C LYS A 10 11.94 -0.44 -15.30
N THR A 11 12.89 0.18 -14.66
CA THR A 11 13.94 -0.48 -13.86
C THR A 11 13.62 -0.50 -12.37
N LEU A 12 12.68 0.36 -11.91
CA LEU A 12 12.22 0.45 -10.53
C LEU A 12 10.72 0.19 -10.44
N VAL A 13 10.34 -0.81 -9.65
CA VAL A 13 8.96 -1.17 -9.38
C VAL A 13 8.66 -0.92 -7.90
N ILE A 14 7.78 0.05 -7.62
CA ILE A 14 7.44 0.46 -6.26
C ILE A 14 6.03 -0.03 -5.96
N PHE A 15 5.83 -0.65 -4.82
CA PHE A 15 4.54 -1.21 -4.41
C PHE A 15 4.02 -0.51 -3.15
N ASP A 16 2.71 -0.33 -3.04
CA ASP A 16 2.08 -0.32 -1.74
C ASP A 16 2.06 -1.73 -1.14
N TRP A 17 1.70 -1.84 0.14
CA TRP A 17 1.72 -3.10 0.89
C TRP A 17 0.32 -3.69 1.09
N ASP A 18 -0.52 -2.99 1.88
CA ASP A 18 -1.84 -3.47 2.27
C ASP A 18 -2.85 -3.38 1.12
N GLY A 19 -3.46 -4.49 0.73
CA GLY A 19 -4.40 -4.53 -0.41
C GLY A 19 -3.73 -4.56 -1.79
N THR A 20 -2.40 -4.42 -1.83
CA THR A 20 -1.61 -4.48 -3.08
C THR A 20 -0.76 -5.75 -3.14
N LEU A 21 0.13 -5.95 -2.18
CA LEU A 21 0.93 -7.18 -2.05
C LEU A 21 0.28 -8.20 -1.11
N MET A 22 -0.27 -7.72 0.02
CA MET A 22 -0.83 -8.54 1.09
C MET A 22 -2.35 -8.45 1.14
N ASP A 23 -3.03 -9.59 1.31
CA ASP A 23 -4.47 -9.70 1.58
C ASP A 23 -4.75 -9.37 3.05
N SER A 24 -4.66 -8.09 3.40
CA SER A 24 -4.74 -7.59 4.78
C SER A 24 -5.99 -6.75 5.06
N ILE A 25 -6.77 -6.39 4.04
CA ILE A 25 -7.91 -5.46 4.16
C ILE A 25 -8.94 -5.95 5.18
N GLY A 26 -9.27 -7.24 5.14
CA GLY A 26 -10.23 -7.83 6.08
C GLY A 26 -9.79 -7.68 7.54
N LEU A 27 -8.53 -7.96 7.82
CA LEU A 27 -7.98 -7.82 9.18
C LEU A 27 -7.88 -6.34 9.61
N ILE A 28 -7.55 -5.43 8.70
CA ILE A 28 -7.52 -3.98 9.00
C ILE A 28 -8.92 -3.49 9.39
N VAL A 29 -9.95 -3.87 8.62
CA VAL A 29 -11.34 -3.51 8.91
C VAL A 29 -11.78 -4.07 10.27
N GLU A 30 -11.57 -5.36 10.51
CA GLU A 30 -11.89 -6.03 11.76
C GLU A 30 -11.18 -5.36 12.96
N SER A 31 -9.88 -5.09 12.84
CA SER A 31 -9.08 -4.45 13.89
C SER A 31 -9.59 -3.04 14.22
N MET A 32 -10.02 -2.28 13.21
CA MET A 32 -10.53 -0.92 13.42
C MET A 32 -11.88 -0.91 14.10
N HIS A 33 -12.78 -1.84 13.75
CA HIS A 33 -14.05 -2.01 14.45
C HIS A 33 -13.85 -2.34 15.93
N ILE A 34 -13.03 -3.37 16.22
CA ILE A 34 -12.75 -3.80 17.60
C ILE A 34 -12.13 -2.66 18.41
N ALA A 35 -11.16 -1.94 17.81
CA ALA A 35 -10.53 -0.81 18.48
C ALA A 35 -11.50 0.34 18.74
N GLY A 36 -12.34 0.69 17.77
CA GLY A 36 -13.36 1.73 17.95
C GLY A 36 -14.36 1.37 19.03
N GLU A 37 -14.95 0.17 18.96
CA GLU A 37 -15.96 -0.32 19.91
C GLU A 37 -15.44 -0.38 21.35
N ALA A 38 -14.19 -0.80 21.55
CA ALA A 38 -13.56 -0.83 22.87
C ALA A 38 -13.48 0.56 23.54
N HIS A 39 -13.57 1.62 22.76
CA HIS A 39 -13.52 3.01 23.23
C HIS A 39 -14.85 3.76 23.02
N GLY A 40 -15.94 3.05 22.70
CA GLY A 40 -17.29 3.62 22.58
C GLY A 40 -17.57 4.30 21.24
N PHE A 41 -16.77 4.03 20.20
CA PHE A 41 -16.97 4.56 18.87
C PHE A 41 -17.36 3.47 17.87
N GLN A 42 -18.17 3.82 16.90
CA GLN A 42 -18.57 2.92 15.80
C GLN A 42 -18.19 3.53 14.46
N THR A 43 -17.91 2.66 13.51
CA THR A 43 -17.64 3.03 12.12
C THR A 43 -18.23 1.98 11.16
N THR A 44 -18.13 2.18 9.86
CA THR A 44 -18.58 1.23 8.84
C THR A 44 -17.39 0.68 8.05
N ASP A 45 -17.54 -0.52 7.50
CA ASP A 45 -16.52 -1.11 6.61
C ASP A 45 -16.13 -0.15 5.48
N LYS A 46 -17.11 0.52 4.90
CA LYS A 46 -16.86 1.50 3.83
C LYS A 46 -15.99 2.67 4.30
N ALA A 47 -16.26 3.19 5.51
CA ALA A 47 -15.47 4.29 6.06
C ALA A 47 -14.03 3.83 6.36
N VAL A 48 -13.87 2.63 6.96
CA VAL A 48 -12.54 2.07 7.23
C VAL A 48 -11.77 1.82 5.93
N LYS A 49 -12.40 1.21 4.92
CA LYS A 49 -11.75 1.01 3.62
C LYS A 49 -11.33 2.32 2.97
N GLY A 50 -12.13 3.38 3.15
CA GLY A 50 -11.84 4.71 2.60
C GLY A 50 -10.61 5.40 3.18
N ILE A 51 -10.06 4.93 4.29
CA ILE A 51 -8.84 5.51 4.92
C ILE A 51 -7.60 4.61 4.78
N ILE A 52 -7.77 3.39 4.27
CA ILE A 52 -6.62 2.50 4.04
C ILE A 52 -5.73 3.12 2.95
N GLY A 53 -4.42 3.06 3.17
CA GLY A 53 -3.42 3.77 2.38
C GLY A 53 -2.85 4.99 3.11
N LEU A 54 -3.63 5.64 3.99
CA LEU A 54 -3.14 6.72 4.86
C LEU A 54 -2.31 6.17 6.03
N SER A 55 -1.62 7.08 6.74
CA SER A 55 -1.08 6.74 8.05
C SER A 55 -2.21 6.39 9.03
N LEU A 56 -1.96 5.44 9.95
CA LEU A 56 -2.99 4.99 10.90
C LEU A 56 -3.60 6.14 11.71
N MET A 57 -2.80 7.12 12.13
CA MET A 57 -3.30 8.25 12.90
C MET A 57 -4.20 9.16 12.06
N ASN A 58 -3.81 9.46 10.80
CA ASN A 58 -4.66 10.24 9.89
C ASN A 58 -5.99 9.52 9.64
N GLY A 59 -5.95 8.19 9.49
CA GLY A 59 -7.16 7.38 9.36
C GLY A 59 -8.07 7.47 10.60
N ILE A 60 -7.50 7.38 11.80
CA ILE A 60 -8.23 7.52 13.07
C ILE A 60 -8.83 8.93 13.22
N ASP A 61 -8.11 9.97 12.82
CA ASP A 61 -8.59 11.35 12.85
C ASP A 61 -9.83 11.54 11.95
N ILE A 62 -9.84 10.92 10.79
CA ILE A 62 -10.96 10.96 9.85
C ILE A 62 -12.15 10.14 10.36
N LEU A 63 -11.90 8.93 10.89
CA LEU A 63 -12.97 8.02 11.34
C LEU A 63 -13.64 8.49 12.63
N TYR A 64 -12.87 9.11 13.53
CA TYR A 64 -13.33 9.48 14.88
C TYR A 64 -13.01 10.95 15.19
N PRO A 65 -13.55 11.91 14.41
CA PRO A 65 -13.21 13.33 14.57
C PRO A 65 -13.68 13.90 15.92
N GLN A 66 -14.66 13.24 16.59
CA GLN A 66 -15.17 13.62 17.89
C GLN A 66 -14.34 13.05 19.06
N ALA A 67 -13.40 12.13 18.80
CA ALA A 67 -12.55 11.56 19.84
C ALA A 67 -11.48 12.57 20.27
N SER A 68 -11.22 12.66 21.58
CA SER A 68 -10.08 13.43 22.10
C SER A 68 -8.74 12.76 21.74
N ASP A 69 -7.65 13.53 21.77
CA ASP A 69 -6.32 12.99 21.46
C ASP A 69 -5.94 11.76 22.33
N PRO A 70 -6.21 11.72 23.66
CA PRO A 70 -5.99 10.50 24.43
C PRO A 70 -6.83 9.31 23.98
N GLN A 71 -8.08 9.53 23.55
CA GLN A 71 -8.93 8.45 23.03
C GLN A 71 -8.41 7.93 21.68
N LYS A 72 -7.96 8.81 20.77
CA LYS A 72 -7.36 8.43 19.49
C LYS A 72 -6.09 7.59 19.68
N LEU A 73 -5.24 7.97 20.65
CA LEU A 73 -4.06 7.18 21.01
C LEU A 73 -4.44 5.80 21.59
N ALA A 74 -5.48 5.73 22.39
CA ALA A 74 -5.99 4.46 22.93
C ALA A 74 -6.57 3.56 21.83
N ILE A 75 -7.33 4.13 20.88
CA ILE A 75 -7.81 3.42 19.69
C ILE A 75 -6.63 2.90 18.85
N GLN A 76 -5.62 3.73 18.61
CA GLN A 76 -4.40 3.33 17.87
C GLN A 76 -3.71 2.12 18.55
N GLN A 77 -3.60 2.14 19.89
CA GLN A 77 -2.98 1.04 20.63
C GLN A 77 -3.82 -0.23 20.52
N SER A 78 -5.13 -0.14 20.75
CA SER A 78 -6.05 -1.29 20.65
C SER A 78 -6.06 -1.90 19.25
N TYR A 79 -6.06 -1.06 18.22
CA TYR A 79 -5.89 -1.50 16.83
C TYR A 79 -4.58 -2.28 16.64
N ALA A 80 -3.47 -1.71 17.11
CA ALA A 80 -2.15 -2.33 16.94
C ALA A 80 -2.09 -3.68 17.66
N ASP A 81 -2.60 -3.77 18.89
CA ASP A 81 -2.59 -5.01 19.67
C ASP A 81 -3.39 -6.12 18.98
N TYR A 82 -4.60 -5.79 18.51
CA TYR A 82 -5.43 -6.77 17.81
C TYR A 82 -4.83 -7.19 16.46
N TYR A 83 -4.40 -6.22 15.65
CA TYR A 83 -3.78 -6.50 14.35
C TYR A 83 -2.53 -7.38 14.48
N ILE A 84 -1.66 -7.07 15.45
CA ILE A 84 -0.42 -7.83 15.69
C ILE A 84 -0.73 -9.28 16.09
N ALA A 85 -1.67 -9.48 17.01
CA ALA A 85 -2.06 -10.82 17.47
C ALA A 85 -2.62 -11.70 16.33
N ASN A 86 -3.19 -11.08 15.30
CA ASN A 86 -3.87 -11.76 14.19
C ASN A 86 -3.13 -11.64 12.84
N SER A 87 -1.97 -10.99 12.78
CA SER A 87 -1.25 -10.69 11.52
C SER A 87 -0.84 -11.94 10.71
N HIS A 88 -0.76 -13.11 11.35
CA HIS A 88 -0.55 -14.40 10.68
C HIS A 88 -1.67 -14.77 9.69
N ARG A 89 -2.80 -14.06 9.71
CA ARG A 89 -3.95 -14.26 8.82
C ARG A 89 -3.87 -13.46 7.51
N THR A 90 -2.78 -12.72 7.30
CA THR A 90 -2.60 -11.86 6.13
C THR A 90 -1.49 -12.39 5.22
N PRO A 91 -1.79 -13.32 4.28
CA PRO A 91 -0.81 -13.81 3.32
C PRO A 91 -0.59 -12.82 2.17
N PHE A 92 0.44 -13.04 1.37
CA PHE A 92 0.50 -12.45 0.02
C PHE A 92 -0.74 -12.86 -0.79
N PHE A 93 -1.20 -11.98 -1.66
CA PHE A 93 -2.15 -12.41 -2.69
C PHE A 93 -1.54 -13.51 -3.56
N ALA A 94 -2.41 -14.36 -4.12
CA ALA A 94 -1.97 -15.45 -4.98
C ALA A 94 -1.06 -14.93 -6.12
N SER A 95 0.01 -15.63 -6.41
CA SER A 95 1.01 -15.34 -7.45
C SER A 95 1.92 -14.12 -7.20
N ILE A 96 1.68 -13.31 -6.17
CA ILE A 96 2.48 -12.09 -5.90
C ILE A 96 3.92 -12.44 -5.54
N GLU A 97 4.15 -13.41 -4.67
CA GLU A 97 5.52 -13.81 -4.29
C GLU A 97 6.33 -14.28 -5.50
N GLY A 98 5.73 -15.12 -6.36
CA GLY A 98 6.35 -15.54 -7.63
C GLY A 98 6.63 -14.38 -8.59
N MET A 99 5.76 -13.35 -8.61
CA MET A 99 5.99 -12.11 -9.36
C MET A 99 7.21 -11.35 -8.83
N LEU A 100 7.31 -11.13 -7.51
CA LEU A 100 8.46 -10.44 -6.90
C LEU A 100 9.77 -11.14 -7.24
N GLN A 101 9.80 -12.46 -7.12
CA GLN A 101 10.97 -13.27 -7.50
C GLN A 101 11.31 -13.13 -8.98
N THR A 102 10.31 -13.14 -9.87
CA THR A 102 10.52 -13.01 -11.32
C THR A 102 11.07 -11.63 -11.67
N LEU A 103 10.50 -10.56 -11.11
CA LEU A 103 10.98 -9.20 -11.33
C LEU A 103 12.43 -9.03 -10.86
N GLN A 104 12.77 -9.55 -9.68
CA GLN A 104 14.12 -9.51 -9.14
C GLN A 104 15.12 -10.28 -10.04
N ASN A 105 14.74 -11.48 -10.49
CA ASN A 105 15.56 -12.28 -11.41
C ASN A 105 15.77 -11.58 -12.77
N ASN A 106 14.83 -10.76 -13.19
CA ASN A 106 14.92 -9.92 -14.41
C ASN A 106 15.69 -8.61 -14.16
N GLY A 107 16.32 -8.44 -12.99
CA GLY A 107 17.16 -7.29 -12.67
C GLY A 107 16.39 -6.01 -12.34
N LYS A 108 15.08 -6.10 -12.04
CA LYS A 108 14.30 -4.96 -11.58
C LYS A 108 14.62 -4.67 -10.12
N ASN A 109 14.74 -3.38 -9.78
CA ASN A 109 14.79 -2.90 -8.41
C ASN A 109 13.38 -2.84 -7.84
N LEU A 110 13.15 -3.44 -6.67
CA LEU A 110 11.84 -3.42 -6.02
C LEU A 110 11.89 -2.56 -4.77
N ALA A 111 10.83 -1.80 -4.51
CA ALA A 111 10.71 -0.94 -3.34
C ALA A 111 9.28 -0.95 -2.79
N VAL A 112 9.12 -0.48 -1.54
CA VAL A 112 7.81 -0.34 -0.89
C VAL A 112 7.59 1.10 -0.43
N ALA A 113 6.40 1.65 -0.69
CA ALA A 113 5.91 2.90 -0.13
C ALA A 113 4.56 2.65 0.55
N THR A 114 4.49 2.69 1.89
CA THR A 114 3.33 2.21 2.65
C THR A 114 2.84 3.16 3.73
N GLY A 115 1.53 3.15 4.00
CA GLY A 115 0.91 3.82 5.15
C GLY A 115 1.24 3.19 6.52
N LYS A 116 1.90 2.01 6.54
CA LYS A 116 2.41 1.40 7.78
C LYS A 116 3.52 2.25 8.41
N LYS A 117 3.64 2.17 9.74
CA LYS A 117 4.85 2.62 10.42
C LYS A 117 5.99 1.61 10.23
N ARG A 118 7.24 2.06 10.36
CA ARG A 118 8.46 1.24 10.21
C ARG A 118 8.36 -0.08 10.99
N LYS A 119 8.07 -0.02 12.27
CA LYS A 119 7.92 -1.21 13.13
C LYS A 119 6.84 -2.19 12.63
N GLY A 120 5.80 -1.66 11.97
CA GLY A 120 4.72 -2.47 11.40
C GLY A 120 5.16 -3.17 10.11
N LEU A 121 5.87 -2.46 9.24
CA LEU A 121 6.39 -3.02 8.00
C LEU A 121 7.48 -4.08 8.29
N ASP A 122 8.45 -3.79 9.16
CA ASP A 122 9.52 -4.73 9.50
C ASP A 122 8.95 -6.05 10.00
N ARG A 123 7.91 -6.01 10.87
CA ARG A 123 7.25 -7.22 11.36
C ARG A 123 6.64 -8.07 10.25
N VAL A 124 5.98 -7.45 9.28
CA VAL A 124 5.34 -8.24 8.20
C VAL A 124 6.36 -8.71 7.17
N LEU A 125 7.44 -7.96 6.94
CA LEU A 125 8.58 -8.41 6.13
C LEU A 125 9.28 -9.63 6.76
N ASP A 126 9.49 -9.61 8.10
CA ASP A 126 10.05 -10.74 8.85
C ASP A 126 9.13 -11.97 8.77
N ALA A 127 7.83 -11.77 9.01
CA ALA A 127 6.86 -12.86 9.02
C ALA A 127 6.69 -13.52 7.64
N SER A 128 6.80 -12.74 6.56
CA SER A 128 6.72 -13.22 5.18
C SER A 128 8.07 -13.60 4.57
N GLN A 129 9.18 -13.40 5.30
CA GLN A 129 10.55 -13.60 4.83
C GLN A 129 10.86 -12.86 3.52
N SER A 130 10.32 -11.64 3.37
CA SER A 130 10.35 -10.89 2.11
C SER A 130 11.29 -9.69 2.09
N HIS A 131 12.13 -9.50 3.12
CA HIS A 131 13.11 -8.43 3.17
C HIS A 131 14.00 -8.37 1.94
N ASP A 132 14.47 -9.52 1.47
CA ASP A 132 15.45 -9.62 0.39
C ASP A 132 14.91 -9.26 -0.99
N TYR A 133 13.60 -9.09 -1.14
CA TYR A 133 13.02 -8.60 -2.39
C TYR A 133 13.25 -7.09 -2.57
N PHE A 134 13.29 -6.30 -1.50
CA PHE A 134 13.18 -4.86 -1.59
C PHE A 134 14.52 -4.17 -1.26
N ILE A 135 15.02 -3.38 -2.22
CA ILE A 135 16.26 -2.61 -2.04
C ILE A 135 16.09 -1.41 -1.11
N THR A 136 14.87 -0.90 -0.98
CA THR A 136 14.52 0.20 -0.07
C THR A 136 13.02 0.21 0.21
N THR A 137 12.64 0.78 1.34
CA THR A 137 11.24 0.96 1.73
C THR A 137 11.04 2.33 2.38
N ARG A 138 9.81 2.90 2.28
CA ARG A 138 9.41 4.12 2.99
C ARG A 138 8.09 3.90 3.70
N CYS A 139 8.02 4.33 4.94
CA CYS A 139 6.91 4.18 5.85
C CYS A 139 6.28 5.53 6.22
N ALA A 140 5.06 5.51 6.72
CA ALA A 140 4.30 6.72 7.05
C ALA A 140 4.89 7.54 8.22
N ASP A 141 5.80 7.00 9.01
CA ASP A 141 6.53 7.70 10.06
C ASP A 141 7.91 8.21 9.62
N GLU A 142 8.27 8.05 8.36
CA GLU A 142 9.53 8.48 7.76
C GLU A 142 9.35 9.59 6.72
N ALA A 143 8.11 9.80 6.24
CA ALA A 143 7.79 10.76 5.19
C ALA A 143 6.36 11.28 5.37
N GLY A 144 5.93 12.21 4.52
CA GLY A 144 4.54 12.66 4.46
C GLY A 144 3.59 11.49 4.17
N SER A 145 2.42 11.46 4.85
CA SER A 145 1.39 10.45 4.59
C SER A 145 0.83 10.62 3.17
N LYS A 146 0.56 9.52 2.47
CA LYS A 146 -0.16 9.54 1.20
C LYS A 146 -1.38 10.47 1.28
N PRO A 147 -1.69 11.27 0.27
CA PRO A 147 -1.10 11.29 -1.07
C PRO A 147 0.13 12.20 -1.22
N ASP A 148 0.81 12.60 -0.14
CA ASP A 148 2.06 13.36 -0.24
C ASP A 148 3.10 12.53 -1.04
N PRO A 149 3.74 13.09 -2.09
CA PRO A 149 4.66 12.36 -2.96
C PRO A 149 6.03 12.09 -2.32
N GLN A 150 6.29 12.53 -1.10
CA GLN A 150 7.59 12.45 -0.45
C GLN A 150 8.15 11.02 -0.41
N MET A 151 7.32 10.01 -0.08
CA MET A 151 7.78 8.61 -0.05
C MET A 151 8.40 8.18 -1.39
N LEU A 152 7.74 8.50 -2.51
CA LEU A 152 8.23 8.16 -3.84
C LEU A 152 9.48 8.97 -4.19
N SER A 153 9.52 10.25 -3.86
CA SER A 153 10.68 11.12 -4.09
C SER A 153 11.91 10.64 -3.31
N ASP A 154 11.73 10.20 -2.08
CA ASP A 154 12.80 9.64 -1.25
C ASP A 154 13.32 8.31 -1.80
N ILE A 155 12.44 7.44 -2.31
CA ILE A 155 12.82 6.18 -2.96
C ILE A 155 13.62 6.48 -4.23
N LEU A 156 13.17 7.38 -5.10
CA LEU A 156 13.89 7.78 -6.32
C LEU A 156 15.28 8.33 -5.99
N THR A 157 15.36 9.20 -4.97
CA THR A 157 16.65 9.77 -4.52
C THR A 157 17.59 8.68 -4.01
N HIS A 158 17.08 7.77 -3.17
CA HIS A 158 17.89 6.68 -2.59
C HIS A 158 18.41 5.72 -3.66
N THR A 159 17.57 5.42 -4.66
CA THR A 159 17.91 4.50 -5.76
C THR A 159 18.64 5.18 -6.91
N GLN A 160 18.80 6.51 -6.89
CA GLN A 160 19.38 7.31 -7.96
C GLN A 160 18.68 7.13 -9.32
N GLN A 161 17.37 6.89 -9.28
CA GLN A 161 16.57 6.68 -10.49
C GLN A 161 15.66 7.87 -10.78
N GLN A 162 15.27 8.02 -12.06
CA GLN A 162 14.36 9.07 -12.49
C GLN A 162 12.91 8.59 -12.41
N VAL A 163 11.97 9.53 -12.36
CA VAL A 163 10.53 9.23 -12.41
C VAL A 163 10.16 8.39 -13.63
N SER A 164 10.80 8.66 -14.78
CA SER A 164 10.62 7.91 -16.04
C SER A 164 10.96 6.44 -15.94
N ASP A 165 11.87 6.06 -15.03
CA ASP A 165 12.38 4.70 -14.88
C ASP A 165 11.54 3.88 -13.90
N ALA A 166 10.59 4.53 -13.21
CA ALA A 166 9.80 3.96 -12.14
C ALA A 166 8.34 3.70 -12.53
N VAL A 167 7.73 2.72 -11.87
CA VAL A 167 6.28 2.48 -11.85
C VAL A 167 5.84 2.26 -10.41
N PHE A 168 4.70 2.85 -10.04
CA PHE A 168 4.09 2.65 -8.71
C PHE A 168 2.79 1.87 -8.82
N ILE A 169 2.61 0.88 -7.95
CA ILE A 169 1.45 -0.01 -7.91
C ILE A 169 0.73 0.18 -6.57
N GLY A 170 -0.58 0.43 -6.61
CA GLY A 170 -1.39 0.60 -5.41
C GLY A 170 -2.87 0.35 -5.65
N ASP A 171 -3.62 0.20 -4.55
CA ASP A 171 -5.05 -0.17 -4.54
C ASP A 171 -5.97 0.94 -4.01
N SER A 172 -5.41 2.03 -3.50
CA SER A 172 -6.16 3.17 -2.99
C SER A 172 -6.10 4.39 -3.91
N ILE A 173 -7.08 5.28 -3.76
CA ILE A 173 -7.05 6.58 -4.47
C ILE A 173 -5.81 7.40 -4.11
N TYR A 174 -5.33 7.29 -2.87
CA TYR A 174 -4.16 8.00 -2.37
C TYR A 174 -2.87 7.57 -3.07
N ASP A 175 -2.76 6.30 -3.45
CA ASP A 175 -1.65 5.74 -4.22
C ASP A 175 -1.55 6.39 -5.59
N ILE A 176 -2.67 6.41 -6.30
CA ILE A 176 -2.71 6.96 -7.66
C ILE A 176 -2.48 8.47 -7.64
N GLN A 177 -3.07 9.18 -6.65
CA GLN A 177 -2.82 10.61 -6.46
C GLN A 177 -1.34 10.90 -6.18
N MET A 178 -0.70 10.11 -5.33
CA MET A 178 0.73 10.24 -5.01
C MET A 178 1.60 10.09 -6.26
N ALA A 179 1.37 9.05 -7.07
CA ALA A 179 2.09 8.83 -8.33
C ALA A 179 1.83 9.95 -9.35
N THR A 180 0.57 10.38 -9.48
CA THR A 180 0.15 11.45 -10.43
C THR A 180 0.85 12.77 -10.13
N GLN A 181 1.04 13.14 -8.87
CA GLN A 181 1.74 14.38 -8.48
C GLN A 181 3.18 14.44 -8.99
N LEU A 182 3.83 13.29 -9.19
CA LEU A 182 5.18 13.20 -9.75
C LEU A 182 5.20 12.93 -11.25
N GLY A 183 4.03 12.73 -11.88
CA GLY A 183 3.97 12.25 -13.27
C GLY A 183 4.54 10.83 -13.43
N MET A 184 4.54 10.03 -12.36
CA MET A 184 5.04 8.66 -12.37
C MET A 184 4.00 7.72 -13.01
N THR A 185 4.46 6.77 -13.81
CA THR A 185 3.63 5.66 -14.30
C THR A 185 2.99 4.94 -13.12
N SER A 186 1.67 4.71 -13.16
CA SER A 186 0.94 4.06 -12.08
C SER A 186 0.09 2.89 -12.57
N ILE A 187 -0.01 1.86 -11.74
CA ILE A 187 -0.90 0.72 -11.95
C ILE A 187 -1.87 0.66 -10.77
N ALA A 188 -3.16 0.84 -11.04
CA ALA A 188 -4.21 0.66 -10.06
C ALA A 188 -4.64 -0.81 -10.02
N VAL A 189 -4.71 -1.41 -8.83
CA VAL A 189 -5.19 -2.77 -8.65
C VAL A 189 -6.59 -2.77 -8.01
N ASN A 190 -7.58 -3.41 -8.67
CA ASN A 190 -8.99 -3.38 -8.28
C ASN A 190 -9.37 -4.43 -7.22
N TYR A 191 -8.44 -5.25 -6.79
CA TYR A 191 -8.69 -6.30 -5.79
C TYR A 191 -8.44 -5.85 -4.35
N GLY A 192 -8.05 -4.59 -4.15
CA GLY A 192 -7.78 -3.97 -2.84
C GLY A 192 -8.96 -3.17 -2.27
N THR A 193 -8.71 -1.95 -1.82
CA THR A 193 -9.64 -1.14 -1.02
C THR A 193 -10.63 -0.31 -1.83
N ALA A 194 -10.15 0.39 -2.86
CA ALA A 194 -10.98 1.29 -3.65
C ALA A 194 -11.69 0.53 -4.78
N SER A 195 -12.88 0.97 -5.12
CA SER A 195 -13.60 0.42 -6.26
C SER A 195 -12.94 0.79 -7.59
N LYS A 196 -13.18 -0.05 -8.61
CA LYS A 196 -12.69 0.20 -9.97
C LYS A 196 -13.03 1.60 -10.49
N ALA A 197 -14.23 2.09 -10.19
CA ALA A 197 -14.67 3.42 -10.62
C ALA A 197 -13.94 4.55 -9.88
N GLU A 198 -13.69 4.40 -8.57
CA GLU A 198 -12.93 5.38 -7.78
C GLU A 198 -11.49 5.46 -8.25
N LEU A 199 -10.85 4.33 -8.53
CA LEU A 199 -9.49 4.28 -9.08
C LEU A 199 -9.43 4.88 -10.48
N ALA A 200 -10.36 4.51 -11.37
CA ALA A 200 -10.43 5.05 -12.73
C ALA A 200 -10.57 6.58 -12.74
N ALA A 201 -11.29 7.15 -11.77
CA ALA A 201 -11.44 8.61 -11.62
C ALA A 201 -10.12 9.34 -11.27
N GLN A 202 -9.10 8.61 -10.80
CA GLN A 202 -7.76 9.16 -10.54
C GLN A 202 -6.84 9.10 -11.76
N ASN A 203 -7.31 8.59 -12.91
CA ASN A 203 -6.57 8.45 -14.17
C ASN A 203 -5.23 7.69 -14.02
N PRO A 204 -5.23 6.46 -13.49
CA PRO A 204 -4.01 5.64 -13.46
C PRO A 204 -3.55 5.34 -14.89
N THR A 205 -2.26 5.10 -15.08
CA THR A 205 -1.72 4.71 -16.40
C THR A 205 -2.26 3.34 -16.84
N TYR A 206 -2.35 2.41 -15.89
CA TYR A 206 -2.92 1.07 -16.10
C TYR A 206 -3.87 0.73 -14.94
N GLN A 207 -4.79 -0.19 -15.21
CA GLN A 207 -5.70 -0.70 -14.21
C GLN A 207 -5.93 -2.20 -14.44
N VAL A 208 -5.80 -3.02 -13.39
CA VAL A 208 -5.92 -4.47 -13.45
C VAL A 208 -6.92 -4.99 -12.42
N ASP A 209 -7.65 -6.06 -12.74
CA ASP A 209 -8.74 -6.56 -11.92
C ASP A 209 -8.32 -7.67 -10.93
N THR A 210 -7.19 -8.34 -11.17
CA THR A 210 -6.76 -9.50 -10.36
C THR A 210 -5.25 -9.49 -10.14
N PRO A 211 -4.75 -10.16 -9.09
CA PRO A 211 -3.32 -10.36 -8.90
C PRO A 211 -2.65 -11.02 -10.11
N GLN A 212 -3.31 -12.00 -10.74
CA GLN A 212 -2.77 -12.65 -11.95
C GLN A 212 -2.63 -11.67 -13.12
N ALA A 213 -3.61 -10.78 -13.33
CA ALA A 213 -3.51 -9.75 -14.37
C ALA A 213 -2.36 -8.76 -14.12
N LEU A 214 -2.02 -8.48 -12.84
CA LEU A 214 -0.83 -7.70 -12.50
C LEU A 214 0.45 -8.45 -12.86
N VAL A 215 0.53 -9.74 -12.55
CA VAL A 215 1.65 -10.61 -12.93
C VAL A 215 1.85 -10.63 -14.45
N ASP A 216 0.77 -10.86 -15.20
CA ASP A 216 0.80 -10.91 -16.67
C ASP A 216 1.25 -9.57 -17.27
N LEU A 217 0.88 -8.45 -16.65
CA LEU A 217 1.26 -7.11 -17.09
C LEU A 217 2.74 -6.78 -16.83
N LEU A 218 3.28 -7.24 -15.70
CA LEU A 218 4.66 -6.89 -15.27
C LEU A 218 5.71 -7.90 -15.70
N CYS A 219 5.32 -9.17 -15.93
CA CYS A 219 6.25 -10.28 -16.20
C CYS A 219 6.06 -10.92 -17.58
N GLY A 220 4.97 -10.59 -18.31
CA GLY A 220 4.68 -11.09 -19.66
C GLY A 220 5.28 -10.17 -20.70
#